data_57042a67d7549584913f2aff48b6b791
#
_entry.id   57042a67d7549584913f2aff48b6b791
#
_cell.length_a   1.000
_cell.length_b   1.000
_cell.length_c   1.000
_cell.angle_alpha   90.00
_cell.angle_beta   90.00
_cell.angle_gamma   90.00
#
_symmetry.space_group_name_H-M   'P 1'
#
loop_
_entity.id
_entity.type
_entity.pdbx_description
1 polymer ?
#
loop_
_entity_poly.entity_id
_entity_poly.type
_entity_poly.pdbx_seq_one_letter_code
_entity_poly.pdbx_strand_id
1 'polypeptide(L)'
;MTDKQLISTIKYVAGTKPVFLLSEIVPYLEKKHPVEKLLTLITPLLDELNLVAKKTGADYEISRRVPAEEYTLNPAEQERQDAFFATRRLPPALEAAIEQYIPKKVGKELTDPIILERLRRAIVAQKSDYWKPTHQRSLQYTKAYHVLGYLAYHFPVYYVQTQHILAMLACDGLLKNSMTVLDAGTGPGVVPLAIADFYSRLDGATATVYSVERSEEHIEAFMYLREQCTQKGGNVSIKPPIKADLTTLDPAKIPQQIDLMIFSNVLNEISDVSLDQRADLVMKLAGRLAPDGTILIIEPAEETNSAQLRLLSLALKKRGLTIHSPCTFIWGTNCTPDRCWSFVTSRNIQPTRMMGILASGEEPFRYLNIDIKYTYVVLRKDGKARNSYRVPTGSRVLRLSQIRRHVEKRINLIAAKMSGNLGDAKTMVFKLCDGTADTPVYAVVPAYHVTPENEAIVSAPYGTILELESVLVRHNPKHDAYNVLVSRNTGIHKPGAANE
;
A
#
# COMPACT_ATOMS: atom_id res chain seq x y z
N MET A 1 8.00 8.10 42.47
CA MET A 1 7.55 9.37 41.85
C MET A 1 6.29 9.04 41.11
N THR A 2 5.20 9.72 41.39
CA THR A 2 3.97 9.51 40.64
C THR A 2 4.15 10.10 39.25
N ASP A 3 3.85 9.37 38.20
CA ASP A 3 3.91 9.84 36.79
C ASP A 3 3.19 11.20 36.59
N LYS A 4 2.23 11.51 37.47
CA LYS A 4 1.47 12.77 37.43
C LYS A 4 2.30 14.03 37.62
N GLN A 5 3.27 14.06 38.54
CA GLN A 5 4.10 15.25 38.76
C GLN A 5 5.04 15.50 37.58
N LEU A 6 5.66 14.45 37.06
CA LEU A 6 6.52 14.56 35.89
C LEU A 6 5.73 15.05 34.64
N ILE A 7 4.56 14.49 34.42
CA ILE A 7 3.66 14.91 33.33
C ILE A 7 3.25 16.38 33.48
N SER A 8 2.85 16.82 34.70
CA SER A 8 2.44 18.21 34.92
C SER A 8 3.59 19.19 34.73
N THR A 9 4.80 18.81 35.17
CA THR A 9 6.00 19.64 35.01
C THR A 9 6.35 19.80 33.54
N ILE A 10 6.39 18.72 32.76
CA ILE A 10 6.69 18.80 31.34
C ILE A 10 5.63 19.61 30.61
N LYS A 11 4.33 19.36 30.88
CA LYS A 11 3.22 20.15 30.29
C LYS A 11 3.37 21.66 30.58
N TYR A 12 3.73 22.00 31.79
CA TYR A 12 3.95 23.39 32.18
C TYR A 12 5.11 24.02 31.42
N VAL A 13 6.30 23.39 31.44
CA VAL A 13 7.49 23.91 30.74
C VAL A 13 7.27 23.96 29.22
N ALA A 14 6.71 22.92 28.61
CA ALA A 14 6.39 22.91 27.19
C ALA A 14 5.29 23.90 26.80
N GLY A 15 4.44 24.31 27.74
CA GLY A 15 3.45 25.37 27.55
C GLY A 15 4.05 26.78 27.55
N THR A 16 5.18 26.96 28.26
CA THR A 16 5.83 28.26 28.42
C THR A 16 7.04 28.46 27.50
N LYS A 17 7.73 27.38 27.12
CA LYS A 17 8.91 27.42 26.25
C LYS A 17 8.68 26.52 25.03
N PRO A 18 8.90 27.03 23.81
CA PRO A 18 8.81 26.22 22.59
C PRO A 18 9.93 25.18 22.49
N VAL A 19 11.10 25.49 23.10
CA VAL A 19 12.29 24.64 23.17
C VAL A 19 12.90 24.77 24.53
N PHE A 20 13.32 23.68 25.18
CA PHE A 20 14.00 23.66 26.46
C PHE A 20 14.94 22.45 26.58
N LEU A 21 15.95 22.56 27.45
CA LEU A 21 16.82 21.44 27.79
C LEU A 21 16.16 20.55 28.85
N LEU A 22 16.35 19.25 28.75
CA LEU A 22 15.75 18.29 29.69
C LEU A 22 16.23 18.53 31.13
N SER A 23 17.47 19.01 31.32
CA SER A 23 18.00 19.44 32.63
C SER A 23 17.21 20.59 33.26
N GLU A 24 16.52 21.42 32.46
CA GLU A 24 15.76 22.57 32.97
C GLU A 24 14.51 22.15 33.77
N ILE A 25 14.02 20.93 33.62
CA ILE A 25 12.91 20.42 34.42
C ILE A 25 13.35 19.94 35.82
N VAL A 26 14.66 19.64 36.01
CA VAL A 26 15.18 19.05 37.25
C VAL A 26 14.85 19.88 38.49
N PRO A 27 14.94 21.24 38.48
CA PRO A 27 14.60 22.08 39.62
C PRO A 27 13.12 21.96 40.08
N TYR A 28 12.23 21.56 39.19
CA TYR A 28 10.80 21.46 39.46
C TYR A 28 10.39 20.06 39.96
N LEU A 29 11.34 19.11 40.07
CA LEU A 29 11.09 17.75 40.47
C LEU A 29 11.52 17.54 41.94
N GLU A 30 10.70 16.87 42.73
CA GLU A 30 11.03 16.51 44.13
C GLU A 30 12.26 15.61 44.22
N LYS A 31 12.44 14.72 43.28
CA LYS A 31 13.61 13.86 43.19
C LYS A 31 14.47 14.24 41.99
N LYS A 32 15.69 14.65 42.25
CA LYS A 32 16.67 14.92 41.20
C LYS A 32 17.12 13.58 40.57
N HIS A 33 16.99 13.49 39.27
CA HIS A 33 17.49 12.37 38.49
C HIS A 33 18.54 12.83 37.47
N PRO A 34 19.54 11.98 37.12
CA PRO A 34 20.39 12.23 35.97
C PRO A 34 19.58 12.38 34.70
N VAL A 35 20.03 13.18 33.74
CA VAL A 35 19.34 13.51 32.51
C VAL A 35 18.98 12.24 31.69
N GLU A 36 19.88 11.29 31.64
CA GLU A 36 19.65 9.98 30.96
C GLU A 36 18.44 9.20 31.56
N LYS A 37 18.35 9.23 32.91
CA LYS A 37 17.23 8.57 33.60
C LYS A 37 15.94 9.35 33.40
N LEU A 38 16.01 10.66 33.36
CA LEU A 38 14.86 11.51 33.05
C LEU A 38 14.36 11.21 31.63
N LEU A 39 15.27 11.13 30.65
CA LEU A 39 14.88 10.79 29.29
C LEU A 39 14.12 9.46 29.24
N THR A 40 14.62 8.43 29.91
CA THR A 40 13.92 7.14 29.98
C THR A 40 12.51 7.24 30.56
N LEU A 41 12.34 8.09 31.59
CA LEU A 41 11.04 8.30 32.23
C LEU A 41 10.06 9.12 31.38
N ILE A 42 10.57 10.08 30.60
CA ILE A 42 9.73 10.97 29.77
C ILE A 42 9.47 10.41 28.36
N THR A 43 10.28 9.49 27.87
CA THR A 43 10.13 8.92 26.51
C THR A 43 8.70 8.46 26.23
N PRO A 44 7.98 7.75 27.12
CA PRO A 44 6.58 7.40 26.89
C PRO A 44 5.63 8.61 26.83
N LEU A 45 6.03 9.73 27.45
CA LEU A 45 5.20 10.94 27.55
C LEU A 45 5.43 11.91 26.38
N LEU A 46 6.60 11.84 25.73
CA LEU A 46 6.95 12.75 24.63
C LEU A 46 5.90 12.71 23.52
N ASP A 47 5.45 11.52 23.18
CA ASP A 47 4.46 11.35 22.10
C ASP A 47 3.06 11.78 22.52
N GLU A 48 2.66 11.47 23.76
CA GLU A 48 1.37 11.94 24.32
C GLU A 48 1.29 13.48 24.33
N LEU A 49 2.44 14.14 24.57
CA LEU A 49 2.56 15.58 24.63
C LEU A 49 2.95 16.24 23.29
N ASN A 50 3.09 15.46 22.23
CA ASN A 50 3.55 15.91 20.91
C ASN A 50 4.91 16.64 20.98
N LEU A 51 5.85 16.06 21.75
CA LEU A 51 7.20 16.55 21.94
C LEU A 51 8.23 15.62 21.29
N VAL A 52 9.40 16.14 20.97
CA VAL A 52 10.58 15.38 20.51
C VAL A 52 11.77 15.71 21.40
N ALA A 53 12.65 14.72 21.60
CA ALA A 53 13.91 14.90 22.29
C ALA A 53 15.07 14.70 21.31
N LYS A 54 15.96 15.67 21.22
CA LYS A 54 17.16 15.64 20.39
C LYS A 54 18.39 15.73 21.28
N LYS A 55 19.33 14.81 21.16
CA LYS A 55 20.57 14.84 21.94
C LYS A 55 21.41 16.07 21.57
N THR A 56 21.80 16.85 22.57
CA THR A 56 22.59 18.06 22.40
C THR A 56 23.68 18.09 23.48
N GLY A 57 24.89 17.64 23.09
CA GLY A 57 26.00 17.47 24.05
C GLY A 57 25.71 16.41 25.10
N ALA A 58 25.77 16.78 26.38
CA ALA A 58 25.46 15.93 27.53
C ALA A 58 23.97 16.00 27.96
N ASP A 59 23.11 16.68 27.22
CA ASP A 59 21.71 16.91 27.53
C ASP A 59 20.80 16.57 26.35
N TYR A 60 19.49 16.78 26.51
CA TYR A 60 18.49 16.61 25.46
C TYR A 60 17.64 17.85 25.31
N GLU A 61 17.61 18.39 24.11
CA GLU A 61 16.72 19.47 23.73
C GLU A 61 15.32 18.90 23.50
N ILE A 62 14.35 19.41 24.22
CA ILE A 62 12.93 19.05 24.10
C ILE A 62 12.22 20.18 23.36
N SER A 63 11.55 19.85 22.28
CA SER A 63 10.78 20.80 21.48
C SER A 63 9.43 20.22 21.07
N ARG A 64 8.48 21.09 20.69
CA ARG A 64 7.26 20.62 20.07
C ARG A 64 7.60 19.95 18.73
N ARG A 65 6.96 18.82 18.48
CA ARG A 65 7.06 18.19 17.16
C ARG A 65 6.44 19.12 16.13
N VAL A 66 7.23 19.54 15.17
CA VAL A 66 6.71 20.19 13.96
C VAL A 66 6.11 19.08 13.10
N PRO A 67 4.82 19.10 12.77
CA PRO A 67 4.26 18.14 11.83
C PRO A 67 5.06 18.22 10.53
N ALA A 68 5.43 17.07 9.98
CA ALA A 68 6.02 17.04 8.67
C ALA A 68 4.98 17.54 7.65
N GLU A 69 5.40 18.45 6.78
CA GLU A 69 4.52 19.07 5.79
C GLU A 69 4.20 18.07 4.66
N GLU A 70 2.98 18.16 4.13
CA GLU A 70 2.60 17.41 2.91
C GLU A 70 3.57 17.77 1.78
N TYR A 71 4.07 16.76 1.09
CA TYR A 71 5.01 16.92 -0.01
C TYR A 71 4.32 16.80 -1.35
N THR A 72 4.46 17.83 -2.17
CA THR A 72 3.96 17.84 -3.55
C THR A 72 5.14 17.77 -4.51
N LEU A 73 5.10 16.84 -5.45
CA LEU A 73 6.13 16.70 -6.46
C LEU A 73 6.16 17.94 -7.37
N ASN A 74 7.35 18.48 -7.59
CA ASN A 74 7.56 19.50 -8.61
C ASN A 74 7.57 18.86 -10.02
N PRO A 75 7.47 19.67 -11.10
CA PRO A 75 7.43 19.14 -12.48
C PRO A 75 8.63 18.27 -12.85
N ALA A 76 9.84 18.61 -12.41
CA ALA A 76 11.05 17.84 -12.71
C ALA A 76 11.04 16.48 -11.96
N GLU A 77 10.55 16.43 -10.73
CA GLU A 77 10.36 15.19 -9.99
C GLU A 77 9.28 14.32 -10.64
N GLN A 78 8.18 14.93 -11.08
CA GLN A 78 7.14 14.21 -11.81
C GLN A 78 7.69 13.58 -13.09
N GLU A 79 8.48 14.31 -13.86
CA GLU A 79 9.13 13.79 -15.07
C GLU A 79 10.06 12.59 -14.77
N ARG A 80 10.83 12.66 -13.66
CA ARG A 80 11.66 11.52 -13.22
C ARG A 80 10.84 10.30 -12.82
N GLN A 81 9.67 10.50 -12.18
CA GLN A 81 8.75 9.40 -11.88
C GLN A 81 8.13 8.82 -13.15
N ASP A 82 7.69 9.67 -14.07
CA ASP A 82 7.11 9.25 -15.36
C ASP A 82 8.11 8.45 -16.21
N ALA A 83 9.39 8.84 -16.20
CA ALA A 83 10.47 8.08 -16.83
C ALA A 83 10.62 6.65 -16.26
N PHE A 84 10.47 6.48 -14.95
CA PHE A 84 10.40 5.15 -14.35
C PHE A 84 9.20 4.36 -14.87
N PHE A 85 8.00 4.97 -14.90
CA PHE A 85 6.78 4.29 -15.35
C PHE A 85 6.75 4.02 -16.85
N ALA A 86 7.54 4.74 -17.66
CA ALA A 86 7.73 4.42 -19.08
C ALA A 86 8.48 3.09 -19.28
N THR A 87 9.43 2.77 -18.40
CA THR A 87 10.24 1.55 -18.46
C THR A 87 9.74 0.42 -17.59
N ARG A 88 9.22 0.73 -16.39
CA ARG A 88 8.76 -0.24 -15.36
C ARG A 88 9.76 -1.36 -15.11
N ARG A 89 11.02 -0.97 -14.94
CA ARG A 89 12.15 -1.88 -14.79
C ARG A 89 12.75 -1.77 -13.39
N LEU A 90 13.22 -2.92 -12.89
CA LEU A 90 14.06 -2.93 -11.68
C LEU A 90 15.35 -2.12 -11.93
N PRO A 91 15.81 -1.28 -10.97
CA PRO A 91 17.07 -0.56 -11.13
C PRO A 91 18.23 -1.51 -11.42
N PRO A 92 19.13 -1.21 -12.38
CA PRO A 92 20.21 -2.12 -12.77
C PRO A 92 21.11 -2.56 -11.61
N ALA A 93 21.38 -1.67 -10.65
CA ALA A 93 22.17 -2.00 -9.47
C ALA A 93 21.49 -3.04 -8.57
N LEU A 94 20.16 -2.93 -8.40
CA LEU A 94 19.37 -3.86 -7.60
C LEU A 94 19.22 -5.21 -8.31
N GLU A 95 19.00 -5.20 -9.63
CA GLU A 95 18.99 -6.42 -10.44
C GLU A 95 20.32 -7.18 -10.33
N ALA A 96 21.45 -6.47 -10.49
CA ALA A 96 22.78 -7.03 -10.33
C ALA A 96 23.04 -7.58 -8.91
N ALA A 97 22.57 -6.88 -7.88
CA ALA A 97 22.74 -7.33 -6.50
C ALA A 97 21.96 -8.65 -6.23
N ILE A 98 20.74 -8.78 -6.77
CA ILE A 98 19.97 -10.04 -6.69
C ILE A 98 20.71 -11.17 -7.41
N GLU A 99 21.22 -10.91 -8.61
CA GLU A 99 21.97 -11.90 -9.39
C GLU A 99 23.27 -12.33 -8.72
N GLN A 100 23.93 -11.46 -7.97
CA GLN A 100 25.13 -11.79 -7.18
C GLN A 100 24.82 -12.51 -5.89
N TYR A 101 23.68 -12.20 -5.26
CA TYR A 101 23.27 -12.85 -4.01
C TYR A 101 23.01 -14.35 -4.20
N ILE A 102 22.39 -14.74 -5.33
CA ILE A 102 22.03 -16.14 -5.59
C ILE A 102 23.28 -17.05 -5.61
N PRO A 103 24.31 -16.81 -6.43
CA PRO A 103 25.57 -17.58 -6.39
C PRO A 103 26.24 -17.57 -5.03
N LYS A 104 26.29 -16.41 -4.37
CA LYS A 104 26.87 -16.28 -3.03
C LYS A 104 26.18 -17.19 -2.00
N LYS A 105 24.85 -17.30 -2.09
CA LYS A 105 24.07 -18.13 -1.14
C LYS A 105 24.18 -19.63 -1.40
N VAL A 106 24.31 -20.02 -2.68
CA VAL A 106 24.30 -21.46 -3.05
C VAL A 106 25.69 -22.04 -3.36
N GLY A 107 26.72 -21.20 -3.45
CA GLY A 107 28.10 -21.61 -3.73
C GLY A 107 28.31 -22.14 -5.15
N LYS A 108 27.48 -21.74 -6.12
CA LYS A 108 27.54 -22.16 -7.52
C LYS A 108 27.13 -21.02 -8.45
N GLU A 109 27.59 -21.07 -9.70
CA GLU A 109 27.22 -20.08 -10.71
C GLU A 109 25.73 -20.02 -10.99
N LEU A 110 25.23 -18.82 -11.33
CA LEU A 110 23.84 -18.56 -11.59
C LEU A 110 23.25 -19.41 -12.74
N THR A 111 24.09 -19.76 -13.71
CA THR A 111 23.75 -20.55 -14.90
C THR A 111 23.89 -22.06 -14.70
N ASP A 112 24.28 -22.52 -13.51
CA ASP A 112 24.36 -23.96 -13.20
C ASP A 112 22.97 -24.60 -13.38
N PRO A 113 22.84 -25.66 -14.22
CA PRO A 113 21.53 -26.27 -14.52
C PRO A 113 20.78 -26.76 -13.27
N ILE A 114 21.51 -27.22 -12.24
CA ILE A 114 20.90 -27.71 -10.99
C ILE A 114 20.29 -26.54 -10.22
N ILE A 115 20.96 -25.37 -10.21
CA ILE A 115 20.45 -24.18 -9.55
C ILE A 115 19.20 -23.66 -10.26
N LEU A 116 19.26 -23.55 -11.58
CA LEU A 116 18.12 -23.13 -12.39
C LEU A 116 16.91 -24.05 -12.19
N GLU A 117 17.11 -25.36 -12.18
CA GLU A 117 16.04 -26.31 -11.93
C GLU A 117 15.42 -26.17 -10.53
N ARG A 118 16.27 -25.98 -9.49
CA ARG A 118 15.80 -25.76 -8.12
C ARG A 118 15.02 -24.44 -7.98
N LEU A 119 15.48 -23.37 -8.64
CA LEU A 119 14.75 -22.09 -8.69
C LEU A 119 13.40 -22.25 -9.40
N ARG A 120 13.37 -22.93 -10.54
CA ARG A 120 12.11 -23.23 -11.25
C ARG A 120 11.12 -23.99 -10.38
N ARG A 121 11.58 -25.04 -9.68
CA ARG A 121 10.72 -25.79 -8.74
C ARG A 121 10.24 -24.94 -7.58
N ALA A 122 11.07 -24.08 -7.02
CA ALA A 122 10.69 -23.18 -5.93
C ALA A 122 9.61 -22.18 -6.39
N ILE A 123 9.78 -21.58 -7.58
CA ILE A 123 8.80 -20.66 -8.17
C ILE A 123 7.45 -21.36 -8.40
N VAL A 124 7.47 -22.55 -8.96
CA VAL A 124 6.25 -23.34 -9.20
C VAL A 124 5.54 -23.70 -7.89
N ALA A 125 6.30 -24.11 -6.88
CA ALA A 125 5.74 -24.41 -5.56
C ALA A 125 5.09 -23.17 -4.94
N GLN A 126 5.74 -22.00 -4.98
CA GLN A 126 5.16 -20.74 -4.52
C GLN A 126 3.87 -20.39 -5.27
N LYS A 127 3.86 -20.47 -6.59
CA LYS A 127 2.65 -20.22 -7.39
C LYS A 127 1.51 -21.16 -6.99
N SER A 128 1.81 -22.44 -6.81
CA SER A 128 0.81 -23.43 -6.37
C SER A 128 0.27 -23.09 -4.98
N ASP A 129 1.13 -22.67 -4.04
CA ASP A 129 0.70 -22.29 -2.69
C ASP A 129 -0.14 -21.01 -2.68
N TYR A 130 0.17 -20.02 -3.50
CA TYR A 130 -0.68 -18.82 -3.63
C TYR A 130 -2.10 -19.13 -4.14
N TRP A 131 -2.29 -20.20 -4.92
CA TRP A 131 -3.60 -20.58 -5.47
C TRP A 131 -4.45 -21.41 -4.49
N LYS A 132 -3.86 -21.89 -3.39
CA LYS A 132 -4.59 -22.59 -2.34
C LYS A 132 -5.41 -21.61 -1.47
N PRO A 133 -6.54 -22.04 -0.90
CA PRO A 133 -7.21 -21.29 0.15
C PRO A 133 -6.25 -20.93 1.30
N THR A 134 -6.40 -19.77 1.91
CA THR A 134 -5.46 -19.23 2.92
C THR A 134 -5.13 -20.24 4.04
N HIS A 135 -6.15 -20.99 4.53
CA HIS A 135 -5.97 -22.00 5.58
C HIS A 135 -5.20 -23.27 5.13
N GLN A 136 -4.96 -23.43 3.83
CA GLN A 136 -4.20 -24.55 3.26
C GLN A 136 -2.81 -24.13 2.75
N ARG A 137 -2.47 -22.84 2.87
CA ARG A 137 -1.18 -22.32 2.46
C ARG A 137 -0.11 -22.72 3.48
N SER A 138 0.93 -23.40 3.04
CA SER A 138 2.12 -23.66 3.84
C SER A 138 3.32 -22.97 3.20
N LEU A 139 3.34 -21.64 3.21
CA LEU A 139 4.47 -20.86 2.73
C LEU A 139 5.67 -21.08 3.65
N GLN A 140 6.50 -22.05 3.28
CA GLN A 140 7.73 -22.38 4.02
C GLN A 140 8.88 -21.49 3.53
N TYR A 141 8.93 -20.24 4.00
CA TYR A 141 10.08 -19.34 3.74
C TYR A 141 11.38 -19.75 4.48
N THR A 142 11.39 -20.93 5.08
CA THR A 142 12.54 -21.49 5.80
C THR A 142 13.52 -22.24 4.92
N LYS A 143 13.25 -22.39 3.62
CA LYS A 143 14.14 -23.06 2.67
C LYS A 143 14.80 -22.03 1.76
N ALA A 144 16.13 -22.00 1.72
CA ALA A 144 16.93 -21.02 0.95
C ALA A 144 16.43 -20.79 -0.48
N TYR A 145 16.06 -21.86 -1.20
CA TYR A 145 15.57 -21.75 -2.57
C TYR A 145 14.19 -21.06 -2.70
N HIS A 146 13.38 -21.03 -1.65
CA HIS A 146 12.13 -20.28 -1.66
C HIS A 146 12.40 -18.76 -1.69
N VAL A 147 13.33 -18.27 -0.87
CA VAL A 147 13.74 -16.86 -0.88
C VAL A 147 14.39 -16.50 -2.22
N LEU A 148 15.24 -17.35 -2.76
CA LEU A 148 15.89 -17.12 -4.05
C LEU A 148 14.89 -17.13 -5.21
N GLY A 149 13.90 -18.03 -5.20
CA GLY A 149 12.79 -18.02 -6.17
C GLY A 149 11.93 -16.77 -6.07
N TYR A 150 11.66 -16.30 -4.84
CA TYR A 150 10.96 -15.04 -4.61
C TYR A 150 11.75 -13.84 -5.20
N LEU A 151 13.04 -13.74 -4.93
CA LEU A 151 13.92 -12.69 -5.47
C LEU A 151 13.95 -12.70 -7.01
N ALA A 152 14.01 -13.89 -7.62
CA ALA A 152 14.10 -14.03 -9.06
C ALA A 152 12.78 -13.72 -9.80
N TYR A 153 11.63 -13.95 -9.15
CA TYR A 153 10.34 -13.97 -9.84
C TYR A 153 9.31 -12.97 -9.29
N HIS A 154 9.15 -12.89 -7.95
CA HIS A 154 8.13 -12.05 -7.34
C HIS A 154 8.65 -10.64 -7.01
N PHE A 155 9.89 -10.54 -6.55
CA PHE A 155 10.48 -9.27 -6.13
C PHE A 155 10.36 -8.16 -7.19
N PRO A 156 10.67 -8.39 -8.50
CA PRO A 156 10.62 -7.34 -9.51
C PRO A 156 9.22 -6.76 -9.70
N VAL A 157 8.18 -7.59 -9.70
CA VAL A 157 6.81 -7.10 -9.90
C VAL A 157 6.24 -6.43 -8.66
N TYR A 158 6.57 -6.89 -7.46
CA TYR A 158 6.17 -6.23 -6.21
C TYR A 158 6.92 -4.91 -6.01
N TYR A 159 8.13 -4.81 -6.53
CA TYR A 159 8.86 -3.55 -6.57
C TYR A 159 8.13 -2.50 -7.43
N VAL A 160 7.73 -2.84 -8.65
CA VAL A 160 6.95 -1.95 -9.53
C VAL A 160 5.58 -1.63 -8.95
N GLN A 161 4.93 -2.60 -8.31
CA GLN A 161 3.69 -2.39 -7.55
C GLN A 161 3.87 -1.33 -6.46
N THR A 162 4.94 -1.41 -5.68
CA THR A 162 5.24 -0.44 -4.61
C THR A 162 5.48 0.95 -5.19
N GLN A 163 6.24 1.06 -6.28
CA GLN A 163 6.46 2.33 -6.98
C GLN A 163 5.14 2.96 -7.43
N HIS A 164 4.24 2.17 -8.02
CA HIS A 164 2.93 2.64 -8.47
C HIS A 164 2.07 3.17 -7.32
N ILE A 165 2.09 2.47 -6.16
CA ILE A 165 1.36 2.92 -4.98
C ILE A 165 1.97 4.18 -4.38
N LEU A 166 3.31 4.30 -4.32
CA LEU A 166 3.96 5.52 -3.84
C LEU A 166 3.62 6.73 -4.70
N ALA A 167 3.59 6.57 -6.04
CA ALA A 167 3.15 7.63 -6.94
C ALA A 167 1.68 8.02 -6.71
N MET A 168 0.81 7.03 -6.45
CA MET A 168 -0.59 7.29 -6.10
C MET A 168 -0.69 8.05 -4.76
N LEU A 169 0.07 7.67 -3.74
CA LEU A 169 0.09 8.39 -2.46
C LEU A 169 0.61 9.83 -2.62
N ALA A 170 1.59 10.05 -3.50
CA ALA A 170 2.07 11.37 -3.86
C ALA A 170 0.97 12.23 -4.50
N CYS A 171 0.26 11.69 -5.50
CA CYS A 171 -0.88 12.37 -6.13
C CYS A 171 -2.02 12.67 -5.16
N ASP A 172 -2.19 11.87 -4.11
CA ASP A 172 -3.21 12.06 -3.08
C ASP A 172 -2.78 13.06 -1.98
N GLY A 173 -1.55 13.61 -2.05
CA GLY A 173 -0.99 14.48 -1.00
C GLY A 173 -0.78 13.75 0.32
N LEU A 174 -0.38 12.47 0.28
CA LEU A 174 -0.15 11.64 1.47
C LEU A 174 1.33 11.39 1.75
N LEU A 175 2.23 11.88 0.90
CA LEU A 175 3.66 11.93 1.22
C LEU A 175 3.99 13.20 2.00
N LYS A 176 5.05 13.14 2.79
CA LYS A 176 5.56 14.26 3.58
C LYS A 176 7.03 14.53 3.24
N ASN A 177 7.48 15.77 3.50
CA ASN A 177 8.87 16.15 3.31
C ASN A 177 9.85 15.36 4.19
N SER A 178 9.38 14.81 5.32
CA SER A 178 10.12 13.87 6.16
C SER A 178 9.17 12.78 6.66
N MET A 179 9.39 11.54 6.25
CA MET A 179 8.51 10.43 6.60
C MET A 179 9.18 9.40 7.51
N THR A 180 8.45 8.99 8.54
CA THR A 180 8.73 7.75 9.27
C THR A 180 7.84 6.63 8.73
N VAL A 181 8.45 5.61 8.13
CA VAL A 181 7.74 4.49 7.51
C VAL A 181 7.98 3.21 8.28
N LEU A 182 6.94 2.41 8.48
CA LEU A 182 7.03 1.03 8.96
C LEU A 182 6.54 0.07 7.88
N ASP A 183 7.39 -0.85 7.47
CA ASP A 183 7.03 -1.98 6.61
C ASP A 183 6.89 -3.24 7.47
N ALA A 184 5.66 -3.69 7.65
CA ALA A 184 5.28 -4.80 8.51
C ALA A 184 5.22 -6.11 7.70
N GLY A 185 6.19 -6.99 7.88
CA GLY A 185 6.37 -8.20 7.09
C GLY A 185 7.16 -7.91 5.81
N THR A 186 8.34 -7.31 5.98
CA THR A 186 9.14 -6.76 4.86
C THR A 186 9.66 -7.80 3.87
N GLY A 187 9.68 -9.08 4.25
CA GLY A 187 10.30 -10.10 3.41
C GLY A 187 11.77 -9.77 3.09
N PRO A 188 12.22 -9.97 1.86
CA PRO A 188 13.58 -9.64 1.45
C PRO A 188 13.79 -8.14 1.15
N GLY A 189 12.94 -7.24 1.65
CA GLY A 189 13.13 -5.80 1.59
C GLY A 189 12.60 -5.10 0.34
N VAL A 190 11.58 -5.64 -0.31
CA VAL A 190 10.98 -5.04 -1.54
C VAL A 190 10.54 -3.60 -1.29
N VAL A 191 9.72 -3.38 -0.27
CA VAL A 191 9.13 -2.07 0.04
C VAL A 191 10.19 -1.05 0.46
N PRO A 192 11.11 -1.33 1.41
CA PRO A 192 12.16 -0.39 1.78
C PRO A 192 13.05 0.03 0.61
N LEU A 193 13.43 -0.91 -0.25
CA LEU A 193 14.29 -0.62 -1.41
C LEU A 193 13.53 0.15 -2.49
N ALA A 194 12.24 -0.11 -2.68
CA ALA A 194 11.39 0.67 -3.58
C ALA A 194 11.18 2.10 -3.07
N ILE A 195 11.01 2.30 -1.74
CA ILE A 195 10.94 3.64 -1.13
C ILE A 195 12.25 4.40 -1.35
N ALA A 196 13.40 3.75 -1.12
CA ALA A 196 14.70 4.39 -1.32
C ALA A 196 14.88 4.89 -2.75
N ASP A 197 14.52 4.08 -3.74
CA ASP A 197 14.59 4.44 -5.14
C ASP A 197 13.57 5.53 -5.53
N PHE A 198 12.32 5.46 -5.02
CA PHE A 198 11.31 6.49 -5.25
C PHE A 198 11.78 7.85 -4.74
N TYR A 199 12.26 7.89 -3.49
CA TYR A 199 12.74 9.11 -2.86
C TYR A 199 14.06 9.63 -3.45
N SER A 200 14.89 8.77 -4.06
CA SER A 200 16.09 9.22 -4.78
C SER A 200 15.79 10.13 -5.98
N ARG A 201 14.55 10.10 -6.46
CA ARG A 201 14.04 10.97 -7.53
C ARG A 201 13.33 12.23 -6.99
N LEU A 202 13.32 12.44 -5.66
CA LEU A 202 12.76 13.62 -5.00
C LEU A 202 13.89 14.50 -4.48
N ASP A 203 13.77 15.81 -4.64
CA ASP A 203 14.82 16.76 -4.27
C ASP A 203 14.70 17.24 -2.81
N GLY A 204 13.48 17.39 -2.30
CA GLY A 204 13.19 17.99 -0.99
C GLY A 204 12.58 17.03 0.04
N ALA A 205 12.52 15.73 -0.23
CA ALA A 205 11.89 14.76 0.66
C ALA A 205 12.88 13.74 1.20
N THR A 206 12.67 13.34 2.46
CA THR A 206 13.46 12.32 3.17
C THR A 206 12.56 11.25 3.79
N ALA A 207 13.09 10.06 4.03
CA ALA A 207 12.38 9.04 4.77
C ALA A 207 13.29 8.22 5.68
N THR A 208 12.75 7.80 6.82
CA THR A 208 13.34 6.75 7.66
C THR A 208 12.45 5.54 7.64
N VAL A 209 12.97 4.41 7.16
CA VAL A 209 12.22 3.18 6.98
C VAL A 209 12.63 2.16 8.04
N TYR A 210 11.67 1.71 8.82
CA TYR A 210 11.75 0.61 9.77
C TYR A 210 11.02 -0.60 9.18
N SER A 211 11.48 -1.79 9.52
CA SER A 211 10.93 -3.02 8.98
C SER A 211 10.82 -4.09 10.06
N VAL A 212 9.81 -4.95 9.95
CA VAL A 212 9.63 -6.14 10.80
C VAL A 212 9.59 -7.37 9.90
N GLU A 213 10.35 -8.40 10.24
CA GLU A 213 10.35 -9.68 9.53
C GLU A 213 10.66 -10.82 10.52
N ARG A 214 9.99 -11.97 10.34
CA ARG A 214 10.22 -13.15 11.18
C ARG A 214 11.23 -14.14 10.62
N SER A 215 11.36 -14.20 9.28
CA SER A 215 12.22 -15.16 8.58
C SER A 215 13.66 -14.69 8.55
N GLU A 216 14.57 -15.48 9.12
CA GLU A 216 16.01 -15.22 9.06
C GLU A 216 16.55 -15.20 7.63
N GLU A 217 16.04 -16.07 6.77
CA GLU A 217 16.44 -16.16 5.36
C GLU A 217 16.08 -14.89 4.59
N HIS A 218 14.88 -14.33 4.85
CA HIS A 218 14.48 -13.04 4.28
C HIS A 218 15.31 -11.88 4.83
N ILE A 219 15.56 -11.87 6.15
CA ILE A 219 16.40 -10.85 6.79
C ILE A 219 17.81 -10.86 6.20
N GLU A 220 18.41 -12.03 6.02
CA GLU A 220 19.74 -12.16 5.40
C GLU A 220 19.77 -11.59 3.99
N ALA A 221 18.79 -11.96 3.15
CA ALA A 221 18.67 -11.42 1.79
C ALA A 221 18.47 -9.90 1.79
N PHE A 222 17.58 -9.40 2.65
CA PHE A 222 17.33 -7.97 2.77
C PHE A 222 18.59 -7.21 3.22
N MET A 223 19.30 -7.68 4.22
CA MET A 223 20.52 -7.03 4.70
C MET A 223 21.59 -6.96 3.62
N TYR A 224 21.74 -8.02 2.83
CA TYR A 224 22.64 -8.01 1.68
C TYR A 224 22.24 -6.99 0.64
N LEU A 225 20.97 -7.00 0.18
CA LEU A 225 20.48 -6.07 -0.84
C LEU A 225 20.55 -4.61 -0.35
N ARG A 226 20.21 -4.37 0.91
CA ARG A 226 20.33 -3.06 1.53
C ARG A 226 21.77 -2.54 1.48
N GLU A 227 22.75 -3.37 1.84
CA GLU A 227 24.17 -2.99 1.83
C GLU A 227 24.66 -2.65 0.42
N GLN A 228 24.21 -3.40 -0.60
CA GLN A 228 24.63 -3.17 -1.99
C GLN A 228 23.92 -1.98 -2.66
N CYS A 229 22.68 -1.69 -2.28
CA CYS A 229 21.81 -0.78 -3.04
C CYS A 229 21.54 0.56 -2.35
N THR A 230 21.87 0.74 -1.07
CA THR A 230 21.65 2.01 -0.39
C THR A 230 22.91 2.86 -0.33
N GLN A 231 22.82 4.09 -0.87
CA GLN A 231 23.91 5.05 -0.81
C GLN A 231 24.02 5.64 0.60
N LYS A 232 25.25 5.73 1.14
CA LYS A 232 25.51 6.50 2.36
C LYS A 232 25.24 7.99 2.08
N GLY A 233 24.36 8.58 2.89
CA GLY A 233 23.99 10.01 2.73
C GLY A 233 22.85 10.28 1.74
N GLY A 234 22.16 9.24 1.24
CA GLY A 234 20.95 9.41 0.43
C GLY A 234 19.74 9.91 1.25
N ASN A 235 18.68 10.28 0.54
CA ASN A 235 17.43 10.82 1.12
C ASN A 235 16.68 9.82 2.02
N VAL A 236 17.06 8.53 2.01
CA VAL A 236 16.38 7.50 2.79
C VAL A 236 17.34 6.76 3.71
N SER A 237 16.97 6.69 4.98
CA SER A 237 17.64 5.86 6.00
C SER A 237 16.87 4.57 6.21
N ILE A 238 17.33 3.45 5.66
CA ILE A 238 16.74 2.14 5.93
C ILE A 238 17.40 1.53 7.16
N LYS A 239 16.62 1.28 8.21
CA LYS A 239 17.09 0.64 9.43
C LYS A 239 17.22 -0.88 9.26
N PRO A 240 18.09 -1.57 10.03
CA PRO A 240 18.07 -3.02 10.08
C PRO A 240 16.68 -3.55 10.47
N PRO A 241 16.19 -4.64 9.87
CA PRO A 241 14.87 -5.16 10.20
C PRO A 241 14.84 -5.70 11.66
N ILE A 242 13.69 -5.48 12.31
CA ILE A 242 13.39 -6.05 13.62
C ILE A 242 12.95 -7.49 13.40
N LYS A 243 13.70 -8.45 13.93
CA LYS A 243 13.30 -9.86 13.88
C LYS A 243 12.19 -10.12 14.87
N ALA A 244 10.96 -10.25 14.37
CA ALA A 244 9.78 -10.54 15.19
C ALA A 244 8.63 -11.09 14.34
N ASP A 245 7.74 -11.87 14.98
CA ASP A 245 6.44 -12.21 14.42
C ASP A 245 5.45 -11.09 14.73
N LEU A 246 4.71 -10.64 13.72
CA LEU A 246 3.75 -9.53 13.84
C LEU A 246 2.64 -9.82 14.86
N THR A 247 2.23 -11.08 15.00
CA THR A 247 1.15 -11.48 15.92
C THR A 247 1.55 -11.30 17.39
N THR A 248 2.82 -11.46 17.69
CA THR A 248 3.38 -11.34 19.04
C THR A 248 4.22 -10.09 19.26
N LEU A 249 4.39 -9.25 18.22
CA LEU A 249 5.20 -8.04 18.28
C LEU A 249 4.71 -7.09 19.39
N ASP A 250 5.64 -6.72 20.26
CA ASP A 250 5.44 -5.62 21.20
C ASP A 250 5.56 -4.29 20.44
N PRO A 251 4.49 -3.45 20.43
CA PRO A 251 4.53 -2.14 19.79
C PRO A 251 5.63 -1.21 20.31
N ALA A 252 6.15 -1.43 21.51
CA ALA A 252 7.25 -0.61 22.06
C ALA A 252 8.56 -0.78 21.26
N LYS A 253 8.70 -1.85 20.48
CA LYS A 253 9.87 -2.12 19.64
C LYS A 253 9.88 -1.39 18.30
N ILE A 254 8.74 -0.84 17.88
CA ILE A 254 8.63 -0.04 16.64
C ILE A 254 8.56 1.44 16.97
N PRO A 255 8.94 2.33 16.02
CA PRO A 255 8.94 3.77 16.26
C PRO A 255 7.55 4.29 16.60
N GLN A 256 7.51 5.42 17.26
CA GLN A 256 6.29 6.20 17.44
C GLN A 256 6.12 7.19 16.28
N GLN A 257 4.88 7.72 16.14
CA GLN A 257 4.58 8.73 15.13
C GLN A 257 4.93 8.27 13.71
N ILE A 258 4.54 7.03 13.41
CA ILE A 258 4.68 6.48 12.06
C ILE A 258 3.75 7.25 11.11
N ASP A 259 4.30 7.82 10.04
CA ASP A 259 3.54 8.53 9.02
C ASP A 259 2.88 7.57 8.03
N LEU A 260 3.59 6.50 7.68
CA LEU A 260 3.09 5.48 6.75
C LEU A 260 3.41 4.08 7.27
N MET A 261 2.38 3.28 7.52
CA MET A 261 2.49 1.88 7.89
C MET A 261 2.01 1.01 6.72
N ILE A 262 2.84 0.08 6.28
CA ILE A 262 2.60 -0.75 5.11
C ILE A 262 2.50 -2.21 5.52
N PHE A 263 1.46 -2.89 5.04
CA PHE A 263 1.29 -4.33 5.07
C PHE A 263 1.19 -4.79 3.60
N SER A 264 2.26 -5.35 3.07
CA SER A 264 2.32 -5.77 1.67
C SER A 264 2.36 -7.28 1.55
N ASN A 265 1.26 -7.89 1.11
CA ASN A 265 1.10 -9.34 0.92
C ASN A 265 1.41 -10.16 2.19
N VAL A 266 1.05 -9.65 3.38
CA VAL A 266 1.38 -10.29 4.66
C VAL A 266 0.16 -10.69 5.49
N LEU A 267 -0.91 -9.88 5.49
CA LEU A 267 -2.08 -10.18 6.35
C LEU A 267 -2.87 -11.40 5.84
N ASN A 268 -2.86 -11.65 4.54
CA ASN A 268 -3.45 -12.85 3.95
C ASN A 268 -2.64 -14.14 4.26
N GLU A 269 -1.38 -14.01 4.67
CA GLU A 269 -0.52 -15.14 5.02
C GLU A 269 -0.61 -15.52 6.51
N ILE A 270 -1.19 -14.65 7.35
CA ILE A 270 -1.44 -14.97 8.75
C ILE A 270 -2.61 -15.95 8.81
N SER A 271 -2.28 -17.24 8.84
CA SER A 271 -3.25 -18.33 9.01
C SER A 271 -3.80 -18.35 10.44
N ASP A 272 -4.90 -19.04 10.64
CA ASP A 272 -5.50 -19.37 11.95
C ASP A 272 -5.93 -18.17 12.81
N VAL A 273 -6.09 -16.98 12.20
CA VAL A 273 -6.66 -15.79 12.85
C VAL A 273 -7.96 -15.37 12.18
N SER A 274 -8.95 -15.02 12.98
CA SER A 274 -10.21 -14.48 12.50
C SER A 274 -10.04 -13.08 11.89
N LEU A 275 -11.05 -12.61 11.16
CA LEU A 275 -11.07 -11.25 10.62
C LEU A 275 -10.91 -10.20 11.75
N ASP A 276 -11.59 -10.41 12.88
CA ASP A 276 -11.52 -9.50 14.03
C ASP A 276 -10.12 -9.49 14.67
N GLN A 277 -9.51 -10.65 14.87
CA GLN A 277 -8.13 -10.74 15.37
C GLN A 277 -7.13 -10.06 14.43
N ARG A 278 -7.32 -10.17 13.11
CA ARG A 278 -6.51 -9.48 12.11
C ARG A 278 -6.70 -7.96 12.18
N ALA A 279 -7.94 -7.51 12.39
CA ALA A 279 -8.24 -6.09 12.62
C ALA A 279 -7.62 -5.60 13.92
N ASP A 280 -7.67 -6.38 15.01
CA ASP A 280 -7.07 -6.03 16.30
C ASP A 280 -5.54 -5.95 16.21
N LEU A 281 -4.89 -6.84 15.43
CA LEU A 281 -3.46 -6.75 15.13
C LEU A 281 -3.11 -5.40 14.45
N VAL A 282 -3.85 -5.04 13.39
CA VAL A 282 -3.63 -3.77 12.70
C VAL A 282 -3.87 -2.58 13.64
N MET A 283 -4.94 -2.59 14.44
CA MET A 283 -5.24 -1.52 15.40
C MET A 283 -4.20 -1.40 16.52
N LYS A 284 -3.66 -2.52 17.02
CA LYS A 284 -2.57 -2.55 18.00
C LYS A 284 -1.35 -1.80 17.49
N LEU A 285 -0.96 -2.04 16.23
CA LEU A 285 0.15 -1.33 15.60
C LEU A 285 -0.21 0.11 15.23
N ALA A 286 -1.45 0.37 14.83
CA ALA A 286 -1.97 1.71 14.54
C ALA A 286 -1.93 2.66 15.75
N GLY A 287 -1.80 2.14 16.97
CA GLY A 287 -1.47 2.94 18.15
C GLY A 287 -0.18 3.74 18.02
N ARG A 288 0.73 3.33 17.13
CA ARG A 288 2.00 3.99 16.83
C ARG A 288 1.96 4.99 15.67
N LEU A 289 0.82 5.12 15.00
CA LEU A 289 0.64 6.09 13.92
C LEU A 289 0.64 7.52 14.44
N ALA A 290 1.18 8.44 13.65
CA ALA A 290 0.95 9.86 13.76
C ALA A 290 -0.56 10.19 13.71
N PRO A 291 -1.01 11.33 14.25
CA PRO A 291 -2.42 11.72 14.20
C PRO A 291 -2.99 11.76 12.77
N ASP A 292 -2.18 12.16 11.80
CA ASP A 292 -2.46 12.20 10.37
C ASP A 292 -1.80 11.03 9.60
N GLY A 293 -1.45 9.96 10.31
CA GLY A 293 -0.78 8.80 9.75
C GLY A 293 -1.67 7.95 8.84
N THR A 294 -1.02 7.27 7.92
CA THR A 294 -1.63 6.45 6.88
C THR A 294 -1.30 4.98 7.10
N ILE A 295 -2.28 4.09 6.93
CA ILE A 295 -2.08 2.65 6.80
C ILE A 295 -2.36 2.26 5.36
N LEU A 296 -1.44 1.54 4.75
CA LEU A 296 -1.56 0.92 3.44
C LEU A 296 -1.56 -0.59 3.60
N ILE A 297 -2.61 -1.26 3.13
CA ILE A 297 -2.68 -2.72 3.07
C ILE A 297 -2.79 -3.11 1.60
N ILE A 298 -1.90 -3.97 1.14
CA ILE A 298 -1.85 -4.50 -0.22
C ILE A 298 -1.96 -6.01 -0.14
N GLU A 299 -2.82 -6.60 -0.96
CA GLU A 299 -3.03 -8.05 -1.02
C GLU A 299 -3.10 -8.52 -2.47
N PRO A 300 -2.80 -9.79 -2.75
CA PRO A 300 -3.02 -10.36 -4.06
C PRO A 300 -4.47 -10.25 -4.53
N ALA A 301 -4.69 -10.14 -5.83
CA ALA A 301 -5.99 -9.81 -6.42
C ALA A 301 -6.95 -10.98 -6.60
N GLU A 302 -6.71 -12.14 -6.00
CA GLU A 302 -7.70 -13.23 -6.00
C GLU A 302 -9.01 -12.75 -5.39
N GLU A 303 -10.13 -13.25 -5.88
CA GLU A 303 -11.46 -12.81 -5.45
C GLU A 303 -11.63 -12.90 -3.93
N THR A 304 -11.22 -14.02 -3.34
CA THR A 304 -11.26 -14.23 -1.88
C THR A 304 -10.43 -13.20 -1.13
N ASN A 305 -9.18 -12.96 -1.55
CA ASN A 305 -8.31 -11.98 -0.88
C ASN A 305 -8.88 -10.56 -1.03
N SER A 306 -9.42 -10.22 -2.20
CA SER A 306 -10.05 -8.93 -2.45
C SER A 306 -11.26 -8.70 -1.53
N ALA A 307 -12.15 -9.69 -1.42
CA ALA A 307 -13.31 -9.63 -0.54
C ALA A 307 -12.89 -9.53 0.94
N GLN A 308 -11.94 -10.37 1.38
CA GLN A 308 -11.41 -10.35 2.75
C GLN A 308 -10.76 -9.01 3.10
N LEU A 309 -10.02 -8.39 2.19
CA LEU A 309 -9.46 -7.05 2.42
C LEU A 309 -10.56 -6.00 2.58
N ARG A 310 -11.65 -6.07 1.81
CA ARG A 310 -12.78 -5.15 1.96
C ARG A 310 -13.52 -5.36 3.29
N LEU A 311 -13.71 -6.60 3.71
CA LEU A 311 -14.26 -6.93 5.04
C LEU A 311 -13.36 -6.38 6.15
N LEU A 312 -12.05 -6.59 6.05
CA LEU A 312 -11.08 -6.05 7.00
C LEU A 312 -11.11 -4.52 7.03
N SER A 313 -11.20 -3.86 5.87
CA SER A 313 -11.27 -2.40 5.82
C SER A 313 -12.54 -1.84 6.50
N LEU A 314 -13.69 -2.53 6.38
CA LEU A 314 -14.91 -2.16 7.09
C LEU A 314 -14.79 -2.43 8.61
N ALA A 315 -14.14 -3.52 9.03
CA ALA A 315 -13.85 -3.79 10.43
C ALA A 315 -12.95 -2.73 11.06
N LEU A 316 -11.92 -2.27 10.33
CA LEU A 316 -11.02 -1.19 10.75
C LEU A 316 -11.75 0.17 10.79
N LYS A 317 -12.65 0.43 9.82
CA LYS A 317 -13.51 1.62 9.83
C LYS A 317 -14.40 1.65 11.08
N LYS A 318 -14.99 0.52 11.48
CA LYS A 318 -15.80 0.42 12.73
C LYS A 318 -14.95 0.70 13.97
N ARG A 319 -13.64 0.47 13.94
CA ARG A 319 -12.68 0.74 15.02
C ARG A 319 -12.09 2.15 14.99
N GLY A 320 -12.62 3.05 14.13
CA GLY A 320 -12.29 4.48 14.12
C GLY A 320 -11.31 4.93 13.02
N LEU A 321 -10.85 4.06 12.14
CA LEU A 321 -10.09 4.48 10.97
C LEU A 321 -11.02 4.92 9.84
N THR A 322 -10.56 5.85 9.00
CA THR A 322 -11.28 6.27 7.79
C THR A 322 -10.70 5.60 6.57
N ILE A 323 -11.56 5.00 5.74
CA ILE A 323 -11.13 4.49 4.42
C ILE A 323 -10.91 5.69 3.50
N HIS A 324 -9.63 5.97 3.20
CA HIS A 324 -9.25 7.04 2.28
C HIS A 324 -9.55 6.65 0.83
N SER A 325 -9.11 5.47 0.42
CA SER A 325 -9.31 4.93 -0.93
C SER A 325 -9.21 3.39 -0.91
N PRO A 326 -9.74 2.71 -1.95
CA PRO A 326 -10.45 3.18 -3.13
C PRO A 326 -11.97 3.30 -2.96
N CYS A 327 -12.55 2.80 -1.85
CA CYS A 327 -14.01 2.77 -1.66
C CYS A 327 -14.57 4.16 -1.39
N THR A 328 -15.61 4.56 -2.13
CA THR A 328 -16.12 5.93 -2.15
C THR A 328 -17.40 6.14 -1.35
N PHE A 329 -18.20 5.07 -1.13
CA PHE A 329 -19.48 5.11 -0.37
C PHE A 329 -20.39 6.29 -0.74
N ILE A 330 -20.55 6.58 -2.01
CA ILE A 330 -21.20 7.79 -2.52
C ILE A 330 -22.66 7.98 -2.07
N TRP A 331 -23.32 6.92 -1.61
CA TRP A 331 -24.68 6.95 -1.06
C TRP A 331 -24.73 7.04 0.48
N GLY A 332 -23.57 7.15 1.15
CA GLY A 332 -23.49 7.21 2.61
C GLY A 332 -23.72 5.89 3.33
N THR A 333 -23.95 4.78 2.61
CA THR A 333 -24.17 3.44 3.18
C THR A 333 -22.93 2.60 3.08
N ASN A 334 -22.75 1.62 4.01
CA ASN A 334 -21.72 0.60 3.86
C ASN A 334 -22.18 -0.45 2.84
N CYS A 335 -21.19 -0.98 2.08
CA CYS A 335 -21.44 -2.10 1.17
C CYS A 335 -21.36 -3.44 1.91
N THR A 336 -21.80 -4.51 1.22
CA THR A 336 -21.61 -5.92 1.59
C THR A 336 -20.57 -6.51 0.63
N PRO A 337 -19.30 -6.58 1.02
CA PRO A 337 -18.21 -6.86 0.09
C PRO A 337 -17.93 -8.35 -0.16
N ASP A 338 -18.84 -9.27 0.21
CA ASP A 338 -18.62 -10.72 0.15
C ASP A 338 -18.20 -11.22 -1.24
N ARG A 339 -18.64 -10.53 -2.31
CA ARG A 339 -18.27 -10.80 -3.72
C ARG A 339 -17.47 -9.65 -4.34
N CYS A 340 -16.79 -8.85 -3.54
CA CYS A 340 -16.06 -7.69 -4.04
C CYS A 340 -14.73 -8.11 -4.65
N TRP A 341 -14.70 -8.27 -5.95
CA TRP A 341 -13.49 -8.48 -6.73
C TRP A 341 -13.09 -7.18 -7.44
N SER A 342 -12.32 -6.35 -6.75
CA SER A 342 -11.88 -5.02 -7.19
C SER A 342 -10.36 -4.90 -7.00
N PHE A 343 -9.64 -4.63 -8.09
CA PHE A 343 -8.17 -4.66 -8.11
C PHE A 343 -7.59 -3.74 -9.18
N VAL A 344 -6.32 -3.44 -8.99
CA VAL A 344 -5.46 -2.73 -9.96
C VAL A 344 -4.65 -3.75 -10.75
N THR A 345 -4.38 -3.45 -12.01
CA THR A 345 -3.45 -4.22 -12.85
C THR A 345 -2.33 -3.29 -13.30
N SER A 346 -1.09 -3.67 -13.02
CA SER A 346 0.10 -3.08 -13.65
C SER A 346 0.62 -4.06 -14.69
N ARG A 347 0.70 -3.62 -15.95
CA ARG A 347 1.12 -4.43 -17.10
C ARG A 347 2.42 -3.93 -17.67
N ASN A 348 3.02 -4.75 -18.55
CA ASN A 348 4.24 -4.41 -19.31
C ASN A 348 5.43 -4.10 -18.37
N ILE A 349 5.55 -4.85 -17.28
CA ILE A 349 6.74 -4.81 -16.43
C ILE A 349 7.86 -5.48 -17.21
N GLN A 350 9.00 -4.81 -17.29
CA GLN A 350 10.14 -5.38 -18.02
C GLN A 350 10.72 -6.58 -17.27
N PRO A 351 10.85 -7.73 -17.92
CA PRO A 351 11.44 -8.90 -17.29
C PRO A 351 12.92 -8.65 -16.96
N THR A 352 13.36 -9.18 -15.82
CA THR A 352 14.78 -9.19 -15.46
C THR A 352 15.55 -10.19 -16.30
N ARG A 353 16.88 -10.04 -16.35
CA ARG A 353 17.77 -11.01 -17.02
C ARG A 353 17.61 -12.41 -16.44
N MET A 354 17.44 -12.50 -15.09
CA MET A 354 17.17 -13.76 -14.42
C MET A 354 15.89 -14.42 -14.89
N MET A 355 14.80 -13.67 -15.04
CA MET A 355 13.55 -14.21 -15.63
C MET A 355 13.78 -14.73 -17.04
N GLY A 356 14.57 -14.04 -17.86
CA GLY A 356 14.97 -14.49 -19.20
C GLY A 356 15.73 -15.83 -19.17
N ILE A 357 16.70 -15.96 -18.25
CA ILE A 357 17.45 -17.22 -18.07
C ILE A 357 16.53 -18.35 -17.61
N LEU A 358 15.62 -18.10 -16.65
CA LEU A 358 14.67 -19.10 -16.19
C LEU A 358 13.68 -19.51 -17.30
N ALA A 359 13.33 -18.58 -18.18
CA ALA A 359 12.42 -18.78 -19.29
C ALA A 359 13.07 -19.45 -20.51
N SER A 360 14.37 -19.71 -20.52
CA SER A 360 15.05 -20.40 -21.64
C SER A 360 14.76 -21.90 -21.76
N GLY A 361 13.83 -22.45 -20.96
CA GLY A 361 13.43 -23.84 -20.97
C GLY A 361 12.16 -24.12 -21.80
N GLU A 362 11.57 -25.31 -21.61
CA GLU A 362 10.41 -25.79 -22.35
C GLU A 362 9.11 -25.00 -22.13
N GLU A 363 8.96 -24.32 -20.98
CA GLU A 363 7.76 -23.52 -20.65
C GLU A 363 8.13 -22.06 -20.36
N PRO A 364 8.58 -21.26 -21.35
CA PRO A 364 9.14 -19.92 -21.12
C PRO A 364 8.19 -18.97 -20.40
N PHE A 365 6.91 -18.94 -20.77
CA PHE A 365 5.91 -18.03 -20.16
C PHE A 365 5.65 -18.31 -18.69
N ARG A 366 5.98 -19.51 -18.19
CA ARG A 366 5.80 -19.88 -16.79
C ARG A 366 6.70 -19.09 -15.85
N TYR A 367 7.84 -18.63 -16.35
CA TYR A 367 8.89 -17.94 -15.57
C TYR A 367 9.02 -16.45 -15.90
N LEU A 368 8.17 -15.94 -16.78
CA LEU A 368 8.04 -14.51 -17.04
C LEU A 368 6.90 -13.96 -16.17
N ASN A 369 7.25 -12.99 -15.32
CA ASN A 369 6.29 -12.27 -14.48
C ASN A 369 6.32 -10.80 -14.90
N ILE A 370 5.45 -10.43 -15.83
CA ILE A 370 5.46 -9.12 -16.48
C ILE A 370 4.19 -8.31 -16.20
N ASP A 371 3.24 -8.91 -15.51
CA ASP A 371 1.99 -8.27 -15.10
C ASP A 371 1.71 -8.58 -13.63
N ILE A 372 1.22 -7.60 -12.89
CA ILE A 372 0.75 -7.83 -11.52
C ILE A 372 -0.65 -7.29 -11.32
N LYS A 373 -1.48 -8.09 -10.64
CA LYS A 373 -2.80 -7.70 -10.16
C LYS A 373 -2.79 -7.69 -8.64
N TYR A 374 -3.29 -6.62 -8.04
CA TYR A 374 -3.34 -6.46 -6.60
C TYR A 374 -4.54 -5.65 -6.16
N THR A 375 -5.02 -5.94 -4.97
CA THR A 375 -6.03 -5.13 -4.29
C THR A 375 -5.35 -4.34 -3.17
N TYR A 376 -5.85 -3.15 -2.86
CA TYR A 376 -5.30 -2.35 -1.76
C TYR A 376 -6.38 -1.57 -1.03
N VAL A 377 -6.05 -1.12 0.15
CA VAL A 377 -6.80 -0.10 0.89
C VAL A 377 -5.84 0.87 1.55
N VAL A 378 -6.18 2.15 1.49
CA VAL A 378 -5.54 3.22 2.24
C VAL A 378 -6.49 3.65 3.34
N LEU A 379 -6.00 3.63 4.58
CA LEU A 379 -6.75 4.02 5.77
C LEU A 379 -6.06 5.20 6.45
N ARG A 380 -6.85 6.10 7.03
CA ARG A 380 -6.36 7.31 7.70
C ARG A 380 -6.89 7.37 9.13
N LYS A 381 -6.08 7.98 10.00
CA LYS A 381 -6.45 8.23 11.40
C LYS A 381 -7.16 9.56 11.58
N ASP A 382 -6.89 10.54 10.73
CA ASP A 382 -7.38 11.92 10.78
C ASP A 382 -8.74 12.17 10.12
N GLY A 383 -9.38 11.15 9.57
CA GLY A 383 -10.67 11.29 8.90
C GLY A 383 -10.59 11.69 7.43
N LYS A 384 -9.41 11.97 6.85
CA LYS A 384 -9.25 12.40 5.46
C LYS A 384 -9.62 11.25 4.50
N ALA A 385 -10.57 11.49 3.59
CA ALA A 385 -10.94 10.60 2.50
C ALA A 385 -10.56 11.22 1.15
N ARG A 386 -10.16 10.41 0.16
CA ARG A 386 -9.85 10.90 -1.20
C ARG A 386 -11.05 11.57 -1.85
N ASN A 387 -12.25 11.01 -1.63
CA ASN A 387 -13.50 11.51 -2.18
C ASN A 387 -14.50 11.74 -1.07
N SER A 388 -14.97 12.98 -0.95
CA SER A 388 -16.07 13.38 -0.06
C SER A 388 -17.41 13.46 -0.79
N TYR A 389 -17.43 13.20 -2.10
CA TYR A 389 -18.64 13.31 -2.92
C TYR A 389 -19.77 12.42 -2.37
N ARG A 390 -20.97 13.00 -2.33
CA ARG A 390 -22.22 12.30 -2.02
C ARG A 390 -23.24 12.65 -3.08
N VAL A 391 -23.99 11.64 -3.53
CA VAL A 391 -25.07 11.85 -4.49
C VAL A 391 -26.13 12.75 -3.85
N PRO A 392 -26.42 13.92 -4.43
CA PRO A 392 -27.42 14.84 -3.87
C PRO A 392 -28.82 14.20 -3.79
N THR A 393 -29.57 14.56 -2.76
CA THR A 393 -30.98 14.13 -2.63
C THR A 393 -31.79 14.66 -3.80
N GLY A 394 -32.58 13.79 -4.41
CA GLY A 394 -33.40 14.16 -5.60
C GLY A 394 -32.68 14.03 -6.94
N SER A 395 -31.41 13.64 -6.97
CA SER A 395 -30.70 13.34 -8.23
C SER A 395 -31.40 12.24 -9.02
N ARG A 396 -31.50 12.45 -10.36
CA ARG A 396 -32.13 11.49 -11.28
C ARG A 396 -31.16 10.41 -11.74
N VAL A 397 -30.41 9.83 -10.80
CA VAL A 397 -29.43 8.74 -11.06
C VAL A 397 -29.84 7.47 -10.33
N LEU A 398 -29.57 6.34 -10.95
CA LEU A 398 -29.95 5.04 -10.43
C LEU A 398 -28.89 4.50 -9.46
N ARG A 399 -29.32 3.92 -8.32
CA ARG A 399 -28.47 3.09 -7.47
C ARG A 399 -28.23 1.72 -8.12
N LEU A 400 -27.00 1.24 -8.09
CA LEU A 400 -26.65 -0.05 -8.69
C LEU A 400 -27.42 -1.23 -8.05
N SER A 401 -27.85 -1.14 -6.79
CA SER A 401 -28.74 -2.13 -6.15
C SER A 401 -30.10 -2.28 -6.85
N GLN A 402 -30.51 -1.33 -7.65
CA GLN A 402 -31.80 -1.34 -8.37
C GLN A 402 -31.65 -1.72 -9.85
N ILE A 403 -30.42 -1.97 -10.32
CA ILE A 403 -30.11 -2.14 -11.74
C ILE A 403 -30.93 -3.26 -12.43
N ARG A 404 -31.25 -4.35 -11.70
CA ARG A 404 -32.02 -5.49 -12.22
C ARG A 404 -33.41 -5.10 -12.75
N ARG A 405 -34.02 -4.01 -12.21
CA ARG A 405 -35.34 -3.51 -12.62
C ARG A 405 -35.30 -2.69 -13.91
N HIS A 406 -34.09 -2.44 -14.40
CA HIS A 406 -33.85 -1.55 -15.54
C HIS A 406 -33.15 -2.24 -16.72
N VAL A 407 -33.19 -3.59 -16.73
CA VAL A 407 -32.71 -4.37 -17.89
C VAL A 407 -33.44 -3.92 -19.13
N GLU A 408 -32.73 -3.77 -20.26
CA GLU A 408 -33.17 -3.24 -21.56
C GLU A 408 -33.59 -1.76 -21.53
N LYS A 409 -33.26 -1.02 -20.46
CA LYS A 409 -33.53 0.41 -20.37
C LYS A 409 -32.25 1.23 -20.36
N ARG A 410 -32.32 2.47 -20.83
CA ARG A 410 -31.27 3.47 -20.64
C ARG A 410 -31.45 4.15 -19.31
N ILE A 411 -30.34 4.33 -18.62
CA ILE A 411 -30.29 4.92 -17.28
C ILE A 411 -29.11 5.89 -17.16
N ASN A 412 -29.21 6.79 -16.17
CA ASN A 412 -28.08 7.55 -15.67
C ASN A 412 -27.65 6.97 -14.32
N LEU A 413 -26.35 6.90 -14.08
CA LEU A 413 -25.81 6.40 -12.82
C LEU A 413 -24.53 7.14 -12.45
N ILE A 414 -24.20 7.15 -11.16
CA ILE A 414 -22.90 7.60 -10.65
C ILE A 414 -22.23 6.41 -9.95
N ALA A 415 -21.01 6.13 -10.34
CA ALA A 415 -20.25 5.02 -9.76
C ALA A 415 -18.75 5.26 -9.84
N ALA A 416 -17.99 4.63 -8.94
CA ALA A 416 -16.53 4.59 -9.02
C ALA A 416 -16.08 3.52 -10.03
N LYS A 417 -15.06 3.84 -10.83
CA LYS A 417 -14.35 2.89 -11.70
C LYS A 417 -13.43 2.03 -10.83
N MET A 418 -13.75 0.75 -10.69
CA MET A 418 -13.13 -0.15 -9.72
C MET A 418 -12.31 -1.30 -10.34
N SER A 419 -11.84 -1.10 -11.56
CA SER A 419 -10.84 -1.96 -12.22
C SER A 419 -10.11 -1.21 -13.33
N GLY A 420 -8.97 -1.75 -13.77
CA GLY A 420 -8.43 -1.51 -15.09
C GLY A 420 -9.31 -2.16 -16.17
N ASN A 421 -8.83 -2.13 -17.43
CA ASN A 421 -9.54 -2.83 -18.51
C ASN A 421 -9.47 -4.36 -18.29
N LEU A 422 -10.62 -4.97 -18.07
CA LEU A 422 -10.81 -6.44 -17.91
C LEU A 422 -11.09 -7.14 -19.25
N GLY A 423 -11.41 -6.40 -20.29
CA GLY A 423 -11.63 -6.87 -21.65
C GLY A 423 -10.36 -6.85 -22.50
N ASP A 424 -10.53 -6.71 -23.78
CA ASP A 424 -9.47 -6.63 -24.78
C ASP A 424 -9.36 -5.22 -25.41
N ALA A 425 -8.60 -5.10 -26.49
CA ALA A 425 -8.45 -3.84 -27.23
C ALA A 425 -9.69 -3.46 -28.05
N LYS A 426 -10.56 -4.42 -28.42
CA LYS A 426 -11.78 -4.19 -29.20
C LYS A 426 -12.96 -3.85 -28.30
N THR A 427 -13.02 -4.48 -27.13
CA THR A 427 -14.11 -4.26 -26.15
C THR A 427 -13.51 -4.14 -24.76
N MET A 428 -13.44 -2.93 -24.28
CA MET A 428 -12.96 -2.64 -22.94
C MET A 428 -14.09 -2.84 -21.92
N VAL A 429 -13.71 -3.36 -20.74
CA VAL A 429 -14.64 -3.69 -19.66
C VAL A 429 -14.09 -3.13 -18.35
N PHE A 430 -14.89 -2.34 -17.64
CA PHE A 430 -14.48 -1.74 -16.38
C PHE A 430 -15.51 -2.05 -15.30
N LYS A 431 -15.06 -2.52 -14.14
CA LYS A 431 -15.93 -2.71 -12.99
C LYS A 431 -16.40 -1.36 -12.44
N LEU A 432 -17.69 -1.26 -12.14
CA LEU A 432 -18.31 -0.11 -11.50
C LEU A 432 -18.76 -0.47 -10.08
N CYS A 433 -18.69 0.49 -9.17
CA CYS A 433 -19.17 0.34 -7.79
C CYS A 433 -19.66 1.67 -7.24
N ASP A 434 -20.86 1.67 -6.67
CA ASP A 434 -21.43 2.83 -5.93
C ASP A 434 -21.60 2.54 -4.43
N GLY A 435 -21.16 1.35 -3.97
CA GLY A 435 -21.31 0.88 -2.61
C GLY A 435 -22.68 0.28 -2.28
N THR A 436 -23.61 0.12 -3.25
CA THR A 436 -24.94 -0.42 -3.01
C THR A 436 -25.23 -1.73 -3.73
N ALA A 437 -24.44 -2.08 -4.77
CA ALA A 437 -24.67 -3.31 -5.54
C ALA A 437 -24.23 -4.56 -4.81
N ASP A 438 -25.08 -5.57 -4.77
CA ASP A 438 -24.82 -6.94 -4.33
C ASP A 438 -24.35 -7.84 -5.50
N THR A 439 -24.65 -7.46 -6.73
CA THR A 439 -24.29 -8.14 -7.97
C THR A 439 -23.27 -7.29 -8.74
N PRO A 440 -22.23 -7.88 -9.34
CA PRO A 440 -21.22 -7.13 -10.09
C PRO A 440 -21.82 -6.34 -11.26
N VAL A 441 -21.37 -5.10 -11.44
CA VAL A 441 -21.76 -4.22 -12.56
C VAL A 441 -20.51 -3.81 -13.34
N TYR A 442 -20.59 -3.90 -14.67
CA TYR A 442 -19.49 -3.57 -15.56
C TYR A 442 -19.91 -2.57 -16.65
N ALA A 443 -19.10 -1.54 -16.87
CA ALA A 443 -19.20 -0.74 -18.07
C ALA A 443 -18.52 -1.48 -19.23
N VAL A 444 -19.25 -1.68 -20.30
CA VAL A 444 -18.75 -2.33 -21.53
C VAL A 444 -18.64 -1.27 -22.61
N VAL A 445 -17.43 -1.08 -23.11
CA VAL A 445 -17.07 0.03 -24.02
C VAL A 445 -16.44 -0.55 -25.29
N PRO A 446 -17.19 -0.75 -26.38
CA PRO A 446 -16.59 -1.04 -27.66
C PRO A 446 -15.64 0.08 -28.10
N ALA A 447 -14.43 -0.25 -28.57
CA ALA A 447 -13.42 0.74 -28.93
C ALA A 447 -13.90 1.77 -29.95
N TYR A 448 -14.75 1.33 -30.90
CA TYR A 448 -15.34 2.21 -31.93
C TYR A 448 -16.48 3.13 -31.41
N HIS A 449 -16.88 2.99 -30.13
CA HIS A 449 -17.82 3.87 -29.45
C HIS A 449 -17.14 4.95 -28.58
N VAL A 450 -15.81 4.89 -28.41
CA VAL A 450 -15.09 5.89 -27.64
C VAL A 450 -15.13 7.22 -28.37
N THR A 451 -15.53 8.27 -27.67
CA THR A 451 -15.62 9.66 -28.13
C THR A 451 -15.06 10.58 -27.04
N PRO A 452 -14.76 11.86 -27.32
CA PRO A 452 -14.33 12.81 -26.28
C PRO A 452 -15.30 12.91 -25.09
N GLU A 453 -16.63 12.72 -25.35
CA GLU A 453 -17.67 12.83 -24.32
C GLU A 453 -17.69 11.63 -23.35
N ASN A 454 -17.08 10.50 -23.71
CA ASN A 454 -17.09 9.28 -22.89
C ASN A 454 -15.71 8.67 -22.60
N GLU A 455 -14.64 9.24 -23.13
CA GLU A 455 -13.27 8.71 -22.93
C GLU A 455 -12.82 8.69 -21.47
N ALA A 456 -13.47 9.49 -20.62
CA ALA A 456 -13.18 9.53 -19.18
C ALA A 456 -13.28 8.14 -18.52
N ILE A 457 -14.12 7.21 -19.01
CA ILE A 457 -14.18 5.85 -18.48
C ILE A 457 -12.88 5.06 -18.77
N VAL A 458 -12.20 5.38 -19.87
CA VAL A 458 -10.95 4.71 -20.27
C VAL A 458 -9.78 5.32 -19.51
N SER A 459 -9.65 6.64 -19.50
CA SER A 459 -8.50 7.39 -18.98
C SER A 459 -8.51 7.57 -17.46
N ALA A 460 -9.69 7.61 -16.81
CA ALA A 460 -9.79 7.85 -15.38
C ALA A 460 -9.03 6.79 -14.55
N PRO A 461 -8.31 7.22 -13.49
CA PRO A 461 -7.67 6.33 -12.54
C PRO A 461 -8.66 5.43 -11.80
N TYR A 462 -8.14 4.33 -11.21
CA TYR A 462 -8.87 3.45 -10.31
C TYR A 462 -9.39 4.22 -9.08
N GLY A 463 -10.66 4.00 -8.73
CA GLY A 463 -11.35 4.69 -7.64
C GLY A 463 -11.93 6.05 -8.00
N THR A 464 -11.82 6.50 -9.26
CA THR A 464 -12.45 7.75 -9.72
C THR A 464 -13.95 7.59 -9.81
N ILE A 465 -14.70 8.55 -9.24
CA ILE A 465 -16.16 8.64 -9.37
C ILE A 465 -16.49 9.27 -10.72
N LEU A 466 -17.36 8.61 -11.45
CA LEU A 466 -17.84 9.04 -12.77
C LEU A 466 -19.36 9.06 -12.78
N GLU A 467 -19.94 10.04 -13.44
CA GLU A 467 -21.33 10.08 -13.87
C GLU A 467 -21.40 9.52 -15.28
N LEU A 468 -22.30 8.55 -15.49
CA LEU A 468 -22.54 7.91 -16.77
C LEU A 468 -23.98 8.18 -17.18
N GLU A 469 -24.16 8.84 -18.31
CA GLU A 469 -25.45 9.22 -18.84
C GLU A 469 -25.87 8.34 -20.00
N SER A 470 -27.15 7.96 -20.01
CA SER A 470 -27.78 7.21 -21.12
C SER A 470 -27.10 5.87 -21.45
N VAL A 471 -26.64 5.14 -20.43
CA VAL A 471 -26.11 3.78 -20.61
C VAL A 471 -27.22 2.75 -20.67
N LEU A 472 -27.09 1.74 -21.56
CA LEU A 472 -28.08 0.67 -21.71
C LEU A 472 -27.74 -0.51 -20.80
N VAL A 473 -28.68 -0.94 -19.96
CA VAL A 473 -28.51 -2.06 -19.05
C VAL A 473 -28.75 -3.39 -19.74
N ARG A 474 -27.84 -4.35 -19.57
CA ARG A 474 -27.96 -5.74 -20.03
C ARG A 474 -27.65 -6.70 -18.90
N HIS A 475 -28.42 -7.74 -18.76
CA HIS A 475 -28.07 -8.86 -17.87
C HIS A 475 -27.07 -9.79 -18.58
N ASN A 476 -26.04 -10.20 -17.84
CA ASN A 476 -25.04 -11.17 -18.29
C ASN A 476 -25.15 -12.45 -17.46
N PRO A 477 -25.97 -13.43 -17.89
CA PRO A 477 -26.23 -14.63 -17.10
C PRO A 477 -25.00 -15.53 -16.95
N LYS A 478 -24.06 -15.48 -17.90
CA LYS A 478 -22.83 -16.27 -17.84
C LYS A 478 -21.96 -15.93 -16.62
N HIS A 479 -21.97 -14.66 -16.20
CA HIS A 479 -21.15 -14.15 -15.09
C HIS A 479 -21.97 -13.72 -13.89
N ASP A 480 -23.29 -13.95 -13.90
CA ASP A 480 -24.22 -13.45 -12.90
C ASP A 480 -23.95 -11.97 -12.59
N ALA A 481 -24.00 -11.13 -13.61
CA ALA A 481 -23.60 -9.74 -13.57
C ALA A 481 -24.49 -8.84 -14.43
N TYR A 482 -24.39 -7.54 -14.27
CA TYR A 482 -25.02 -6.55 -15.16
C TYR A 482 -23.96 -5.80 -15.93
N ASN A 483 -24.22 -5.61 -17.22
CA ASN A 483 -23.42 -4.76 -18.08
C ASN A 483 -24.17 -3.46 -18.35
N VAL A 484 -23.49 -2.33 -18.27
CA VAL A 484 -23.95 -1.04 -18.77
C VAL A 484 -23.18 -0.74 -20.05
N LEU A 485 -23.89 -0.71 -21.18
CA LEU A 485 -23.28 -0.56 -22.49
C LEU A 485 -23.07 0.93 -22.79
N VAL A 486 -21.84 1.30 -23.08
CA VAL A 486 -21.45 2.62 -23.53
C VAL A 486 -21.59 2.71 -25.03
N SER A 487 -22.32 3.71 -25.51
CA SER A 487 -22.52 4.04 -26.92
C SER A 487 -21.87 5.39 -27.25
N ARG A 488 -21.82 5.76 -28.52
CA ARG A 488 -21.32 7.09 -28.93
C ARG A 488 -22.09 8.26 -28.32
N ASN A 489 -23.37 8.05 -27.96
CA ASN A 489 -24.22 9.05 -27.34
C ASN A 489 -24.21 9.00 -25.79
N THR A 490 -23.31 8.26 -25.20
CA THR A 490 -23.15 8.17 -23.76
C THR A 490 -22.21 9.27 -23.29
N GLY A 491 -22.67 10.13 -22.38
CA GLY A 491 -21.81 11.10 -21.67
C GLY A 491 -21.16 10.44 -20.46
N ILE A 492 -19.85 10.65 -20.24
CA ILE A 492 -19.15 10.20 -19.04
C ILE A 492 -18.19 11.29 -18.57
N HIS A 493 -18.41 11.79 -17.37
CA HIS A 493 -17.64 12.90 -16.79
C HIS A 493 -17.53 12.76 -15.26
N LYS A 494 -16.73 13.59 -14.62
CA LYS A 494 -16.72 13.68 -13.15
C LYS A 494 -18.03 14.35 -12.69
N PRO A 495 -18.66 13.86 -11.60
CA PRO A 495 -19.87 14.48 -11.08
C PRO A 495 -19.64 15.96 -10.74
N GLY A 496 -20.56 16.83 -11.15
CA GLY A 496 -20.48 18.27 -10.92
C GLY A 496 -19.69 19.07 -11.96
N ALA A 497 -19.06 18.44 -12.95
CA ALA A 497 -18.33 19.13 -14.01
C ALA A 497 -19.22 19.63 -15.18
N ALA A 498 -20.50 19.29 -15.18
CA ALA A 498 -21.43 19.64 -16.28
C ALA A 498 -22.00 21.08 -16.21
N ASN A 499 -21.58 21.93 -15.28
CA ASN A 499 -22.05 23.29 -15.07
C ASN A 499 -20.94 24.37 -15.08
N GLU A 500 -19.78 24.10 -15.69
CA GLU A 500 -18.77 25.12 -15.96
C GLU A 500 -18.64 25.43 -17.46
#